data_c0aed18597094d8a8ad2fc4540e6190a
#
_entry.id   c0aed18597094d8a8ad2fc4540e6190a
#
_cell.length_a   1.000
_cell.length_b   1.000
_cell.length_c   1.000
_cell.angle_alpha   90.00
_cell.angle_beta   90.00
_cell.angle_gamma   90.00
#
_symmetry.space_group_name_H-M   'P 1'
#
loop_
_entity.id
_entity.type
_entity.pdbx_description
1 polymer ?
#
loop_
_entity_poly.entity_id
_entity_poly.type
_entity_poly.pdbx_seq_one_letter_code
_entity_poly.pdbx_strand_id
1 'polypeptide(L)'
;MKLFLTRILPLLLLACSLFSAPASAEPQEPDEPAVSKFRERISLRFLCDYNFMMIKNSAYGDEPLSSNRPVDVGVGFGYDSLFTLFGTPWDISFDFKYGLPFTTSNGHSDSKTFETGLDLFPGDWWLTAKVRYYSGFAQNLEDSDDDSFIDLTVFDMYFSVLWMATAGGRFAPRSAYFLDRRQKSSAGSMVIGGRLQHNYAEDKDGVLGYEDDKRDITSFWGDMGYTYTFVHDNGYFWNLWGVVGVAYGREYADDGNLLLPEADMKTALGYIGESWSWNVVLKCGYSLIAFGEHLEEKFVSAFEILVVRRF
;
A
#
# COMPACT_ATOMS: atom_id res chain seq x y z
N MET A 1 1.72 1.37 -25.45
CA MET A 1 0.32 0.94 -25.65
C MET A 1 0.15 -0.58 -25.82
N LYS A 2 0.93 -1.29 -26.65
CA LYS A 2 0.86 -2.77 -26.78
C LYS A 2 1.18 -3.50 -25.45
N LEU A 3 2.18 -3.06 -24.70
CA LEU A 3 2.60 -3.66 -23.43
C LEU A 3 1.51 -3.52 -22.33
N PHE A 4 0.85 -2.37 -22.28
CA PHE A 4 -0.28 -2.13 -21.38
C PHE A 4 -1.44 -3.10 -21.65
N LEU A 5 -1.82 -3.24 -22.92
CA LEU A 5 -2.90 -4.15 -23.32
C LEU A 5 -2.57 -5.64 -23.10
N THR A 6 -1.30 -6.04 -23.23
CA THR A 6 -0.93 -7.46 -23.10
C THR A 6 -0.63 -7.89 -21.67
N ARG A 7 -0.19 -6.99 -20.79
CA ARG A 7 0.19 -7.35 -19.41
C ARG A 7 -0.81 -6.88 -18.34
N ILE A 8 -1.37 -5.69 -18.49
CA ILE A 8 -2.29 -5.12 -17.49
C ILE A 8 -3.73 -5.52 -17.74
N LEU A 9 -4.18 -5.54 -18.99
CA LEU A 9 -5.55 -5.94 -19.32
C LEU A 9 -5.91 -7.36 -18.84
N PRO A 10 -5.04 -8.39 -18.95
CA PRO A 10 -5.32 -9.71 -18.37
C PRO A 10 -5.41 -9.70 -16.85
N LEU A 11 -4.58 -8.90 -16.16
CA LEU A 11 -4.63 -8.75 -14.70
C LEU A 11 -5.92 -8.04 -14.26
N LEU A 12 -6.34 -7.00 -14.97
CA LEU A 12 -7.61 -6.32 -14.75
C LEU A 12 -8.82 -7.23 -15.01
N LEU A 13 -8.79 -8.03 -16.09
CA LEU A 13 -9.83 -9.00 -16.39
C LEU A 13 -9.86 -10.14 -15.38
N LEU A 14 -8.70 -10.59 -14.90
CA LEU A 14 -8.61 -11.58 -13.81
C LEU A 14 -9.16 -11.01 -12.50
N ALA A 15 -8.80 -9.76 -12.15
CA ALA A 15 -9.38 -9.07 -11.01
C ALA A 15 -10.90 -8.94 -11.15
N CYS A 16 -11.41 -8.48 -12.28
CA CYS A 16 -12.86 -8.39 -12.55
C CYS A 16 -13.56 -9.74 -12.47
N SER A 17 -12.93 -10.82 -12.96
CA SER A 17 -13.52 -12.18 -12.88
C SER A 17 -13.55 -12.74 -11.46
N LEU A 18 -12.59 -12.39 -10.62
CA LEU A 18 -12.58 -12.74 -9.19
C LEU A 18 -13.70 -12.00 -8.42
N PHE A 19 -14.07 -10.80 -8.87
CA PHE A 19 -15.15 -10.01 -8.26
C PHE A 19 -16.57 -10.37 -8.77
N SER A 20 -16.68 -11.18 -9.82
CA SER A 20 -17.98 -11.64 -10.34
C SER A 20 -18.52 -12.90 -9.64
N ALA A 21 -17.85 -13.41 -8.62
CA ALA A 21 -18.39 -14.48 -7.81
C ALA A 21 -19.70 -14.02 -7.12
N PRO A 22 -20.82 -14.76 -7.24
CA PRO A 22 -22.05 -14.38 -6.60
C PRO A 22 -21.84 -14.37 -5.09
N ALA A 23 -22.04 -13.22 -4.47
CA ALA A 23 -22.13 -13.11 -3.03
C ALA A 23 -23.42 -13.82 -2.58
N SER A 24 -23.34 -15.13 -2.38
CA SER A 24 -24.35 -15.84 -1.60
C SER A 24 -24.11 -15.51 -0.13
N ALA A 25 -24.53 -14.30 0.27
CA ALA A 25 -24.62 -13.97 1.66
C ALA A 25 -25.74 -14.83 2.26
N GLU A 26 -25.38 -15.74 3.16
CA GLU A 26 -26.37 -16.33 4.05
C GLU A 26 -27.16 -15.21 4.75
N PRO A 27 -28.49 -15.37 4.89
CA PRO A 27 -29.31 -14.36 5.58
C PRO A 27 -28.82 -14.24 7.02
N GLN A 28 -28.25 -13.06 7.34
CA GLN A 28 -27.90 -12.72 8.70
C GLN A 28 -29.15 -12.61 9.57
N GLU A 29 -29.07 -13.08 10.82
CA GLU A 29 -30.08 -12.75 11.81
C GLU A 29 -30.17 -11.22 11.92
N PRO A 30 -31.39 -10.63 11.92
CA PRO A 30 -31.59 -9.20 11.72
C PRO A 30 -31.07 -8.29 12.83
N ASP A 31 -30.57 -8.81 13.95
CA ASP A 31 -30.26 -8.02 15.16
C ASP A 31 -28.76 -7.82 15.46
N GLU A 32 -27.82 -8.49 14.79
CA GLU A 32 -26.40 -8.32 15.06
C GLU A 32 -25.71 -7.43 14.02
N PRO A 33 -24.96 -6.39 14.43
CA PRO A 33 -24.20 -5.56 13.49
C PRO A 33 -23.11 -6.39 12.80
N ALA A 34 -23.01 -6.27 11.46
CA ALA A 34 -22.02 -6.98 10.66
C ALA A 34 -20.57 -6.63 11.02
N VAL A 35 -20.36 -5.46 11.61
CA VAL A 35 -19.07 -4.97 12.13
C VAL A 35 -19.26 -4.60 13.59
N SER A 36 -18.40 -5.12 14.46
CA SER A 36 -18.39 -4.77 15.88
C SER A 36 -17.08 -4.12 16.29
N LYS A 37 -17.17 -3.22 17.26
CA LYS A 37 -16.02 -2.66 17.99
C LYS A 37 -15.58 -3.63 19.07
N PHE A 38 -14.30 -3.59 19.41
CA PHE A 38 -13.82 -4.24 20.63
C PHE A 38 -14.20 -3.40 21.86
N ARG A 39 -14.19 -4.03 23.01
CA ARG A 39 -14.40 -3.33 24.28
C ARG A 39 -13.21 -2.42 24.60
N GLU A 40 -12.04 -2.90 24.31
CA GLU A 40 -10.75 -2.20 24.45
C GLU A 40 -10.63 -1.11 23.38
N ARG A 41 -10.26 0.10 23.82
CA ARG A 41 -10.11 1.24 22.92
C ARG A 41 -8.70 1.42 22.36
N ILE A 42 -7.73 0.80 23.02
CA ILE A 42 -6.31 0.92 22.70
C ILE A 42 -5.84 -0.36 22.01
N SER A 43 -5.15 -0.23 20.92
CA SER A 43 -4.44 -1.33 20.26
C SER A 43 -2.97 -0.98 20.04
N LEU A 44 -2.07 -1.90 20.41
CA LEU A 44 -0.67 -1.87 20.01
C LEU A 44 -0.46 -2.88 18.89
N ARG A 45 0.33 -2.48 17.90
CA ARG A 45 0.66 -3.28 16.73
C ARG A 45 2.15 -3.48 16.63
N PHE A 46 2.55 -4.70 16.28
CA PHE A 46 3.90 -5.07 15.92
C PHE A 46 3.89 -5.46 14.44
N LEU A 47 4.75 -4.84 13.66
CA LEU A 47 4.84 -5.00 12.22
C LEU A 47 6.21 -5.57 11.86
N CYS A 48 6.22 -6.48 10.89
CA CYS A 48 7.43 -6.98 10.27
C CYS A 48 7.15 -7.07 8.77
N ASP A 49 7.91 -6.30 7.97
CA ASP A 49 7.70 -6.20 6.53
C ASP A 49 8.96 -6.61 5.79
N TYR A 50 8.77 -7.31 4.68
CA TYR A 50 9.74 -7.41 3.62
C TYR A 50 9.18 -6.72 2.38
N ASN A 51 9.84 -5.67 1.94
CA ASN A 51 9.43 -4.90 0.79
C ASN A 51 10.42 -5.08 -0.36
N PHE A 52 9.90 -5.21 -1.56
CA PHE A 52 10.66 -5.24 -2.79
C PHE A 52 10.19 -4.11 -3.70
N MET A 53 11.14 -3.37 -4.25
CA MET A 53 10.86 -2.33 -5.26
C MET A 53 11.77 -2.58 -6.46
N MET A 54 11.20 -2.48 -7.64
CA MET A 54 11.92 -2.55 -8.91
C MET A 54 11.55 -1.32 -9.74
N ILE A 55 12.56 -0.66 -10.28
CA ILE A 55 12.41 0.48 -11.17
C ILE A 55 13.11 0.13 -12.49
N LYS A 56 12.43 0.31 -13.61
CA LYS A 56 12.97 0.14 -14.94
C LYS A 56 12.70 1.41 -15.75
N ASN A 57 13.74 1.98 -16.34
CA ASN A 57 13.62 3.16 -17.18
C ASN A 57 14.12 2.85 -18.60
N SER A 58 13.24 3.01 -19.61
CA SER A 58 13.55 2.70 -21.01
C SER A 58 14.60 3.60 -21.65
N ALA A 59 14.95 4.74 -21.02
CA ALA A 59 15.97 5.65 -21.52
C ALA A 59 17.41 5.15 -21.28
N TYR A 60 17.63 4.35 -20.24
CA TYR A 60 18.96 4.06 -19.71
C TYR A 60 19.32 2.57 -19.70
N GLY A 61 18.52 1.73 -20.30
CA GLY A 61 18.78 0.30 -20.45
C GLY A 61 17.58 -0.57 -20.07
N ASP A 62 17.68 -1.86 -20.42
CA ASP A 62 16.62 -2.81 -20.14
C ASP A 62 16.70 -3.44 -18.74
N GLU A 63 17.78 -3.18 -18.00
CA GLU A 63 18.02 -3.78 -16.70
C GLU A 63 17.28 -3.03 -15.58
N PRO A 64 16.47 -3.74 -14.78
CA PRO A 64 15.78 -3.12 -13.67
C PRO A 64 16.71 -2.90 -12.48
N LEU A 65 16.56 -1.75 -11.81
CA LEU A 65 17.10 -1.52 -10.48
C LEU A 65 16.20 -2.18 -9.45
N SER A 66 16.75 -2.95 -8.54
CA SER A 66 16.03 -3.55 -7.43
C SER A 66 16.45 -2.92 -6.10
N SER A 67 15.48 -2.72 -5.20
CA SER A 67 15.82 -2.24 -3.86
C SER A 67 16.59 -3.31 -3.08
N ASN A 68 17.77 -2.97 -2.60
CA ASN A 68 18.51 -3.77 -1.63
C ASN A 68 17.93 -3.53 -0.23
N ARG A 69 16.70 -4.01 0.00
CA ARG A 69 15.94 -3.61 1.18
C ARG A 69 16.13 -4.57 2.34
N PRO A 70 16.37 -4.00 3.52
CA PRO A 70 16.31 -4.76 4.75
C PRO A 70 14.87 -5.18 5.08
N VAL A 71 14.74 -6.11 6.01
CA VAL A 71 13.47 -6.37 6.69
C VAL A 71 13.14 -5.15 7.55
N ASP A 72 11.95 -4.59 7.37
CA ASP A 72 11.45 -3.49 8.20
C ASP A 72 10.75 -4.06 9.43
N VAL A 73 11.04 -3.50 10.60
CA VAL A 73 10.29 -3.76 11.83
C VAL A 73 9.62 -2.49 12.30
N GLY A 74 8.45 -2.63 12.89
CA GLY A 74 7.68 -1.46 13.27
C GLY A 74 6.77 -1.68 14.45
N VAL A 75 6.28 -0.54 14.93
CA VAL A 75 5.27 -0.46 15.97
C VAL A 75 4.14 0.47 15.52
N GLY A 76 2.94 0.13 15.91
CA GLY A 76 1.78 0.97 15.64
C GLY A 76 0.90 1.10 16.86
N PHE A 77 0.10 2.14 16.87
CA PHE A 77 -0.85 2.46 17.89
C PHE A 77 -2.20 2.79 17.27
N GLY A 78 -3.27 2.26 17.81
CA GLY A 78 -4.64 2.60 17.45
C GLY A 78 -5.46 3.03 18.64
N TYR A 79 -6.33 4.02 18.42
CA TYR A 79 -7.28 4.48 19.42
C TYR A 79 -8.67 4.67 18.82
N ASP A 80 -9.65 4.02 19.44
CA ASP A 80 -11.05 4.08 19.05
C ASP A 80 -11.75 5.30 19.62
N SER A 81 -12.43 6.06 18.74
CA SER A 81 -13.23 7.22 19.13
C SER A 81 -12.40 8.24 19.93
N LEU A 82 -11.26 8.66 19.37
CA LEU A 82 -10.38 9.66 20.00
C LEU A 82 -11.13 10.96 20.27
N PHE A 83 -11.94 11.41 19.31
CA PHE A 83 -12.83 12.56 19.43
C PHE A 83 -14.07 12.37 18.55
N THR A 84 -15.07 13.19 18.74
CA THR A 84 -16.28 13.24 17.90
C THR A 84 -16.36 14.60 17.24
N LEU A 85 -16.44 14.62 15.90
CA LEU A 85 -16.60 15.83 15.13
C LEU A 85 -17.85 15.73 14.24
N PHE A 86 -18.70 16.72 14.26
CA PHE A 86 -20.00 16.74 13.56
C PHE A 86 -20.87 15.47 13.82
N GLY A 87 -20.84 14.95 15.05
CA GLY A 87 -21.60 13.76 15.42
C GLY A 87 -20.97 12.44 14.99
N THR A 88 -19.86 12.46 14.25
CA THR A 88 -19.14 11.27 13.78
C THR A 88 -17.94 11.00 14.69
N PRO A 89 -17.77 9.79 15.25
CA PRO A 89 -16.57 9.43 15.98
C PRO A 89 -15.39 9.24 15.00
N TRP A 90 -14.23 9.75 15.37
CA TRP A 90 -12.99 9.63 14.63
C TRP A 90 -12.06 8.68 15.35
N ASP A 91 -11.75 7.61 14.66
CA ASP A 91 -10.75 6.64 15.09
C ASP A 91 -9.39 6.99 14.47
N ILE A 92 -8.31 6.76 15.19
CA ILE A 92 -6.95 7.08 14.76
C ILE A 92 -6.07 5.83 14.80
N SER A 93 -5.16 5.77 13.86
CA SER A 93 -4.12 4.76 13.76
C SER A 93 -2.82 5.41 13.34
N PHE A 94 -1.75 5.09 14.02
CA PHE A 94 -0.40 5.56 13.71
C PHE A 94 0.54 4.37 13.62
N ASP A 95 1.46 4.36 12.67
CA ASP A 95 2.52 3.36 12.55
C ASP A 95 3.85 3.99 12.19
N PHE A 96 4.91 3.30 12.61
CA PHE A 96 6.29 3.64 12.36
C PHE A 96 7.06 2.36 12.08
N LYS A 97 7.85 2.34 11.01
CA LYS A 97 8.68 1.22 10.60
C LYS A 97 10.10 1.70 10.28
N TYR A 98 11.06 0.85 10.55
CA TYR A 98 12.47 1.11 10.29
C TYR A 98 13.16 -0.16 9.81
N GLY A 99 14.00 -0.05 8.79
CA GLY A 99 14.77 -1.14 8.23
C GLY A 99 15.92 -1.57 9.10
N LEU A 100 16.05 -2.86 9.31
CA LEU A 100 17.17 -3.47 10.04
C LEU A 100 18.37 -3.61 9.10
N PRO A 101 19.44 -2.79 9.23
CA PRO A 101 20.52 -2.70 8.24
C PRO A 101 21.31 -4.00 8.05
N PHE A 102 21.26 -4.91 9.02
CA PHE A 102 21.95 -6.20 8.95
C PHE A 102 21.20 -7.27 8.15
N THR A 103 20.01 -6.95 7.61
CA THR A 103 19.20 -7.90 6.83
C THR A 103 19.30 -7.68 5.32
N THR A 104 20.20 -6.81 4.87
CA THR A 104 20.44 -6.56 3.45
C THR A 104 21.10 -7.77 2.78
N SER A 105 20.67 -8.11 1.56
CA SER A 105 21.09 -9.35 0.88
C SER A 105 22.57 -9.37 0.47
N ASN A 106 23.17 -8.20 0.18
CA ASN A 106 24.49 -8.10 -0.44
C ASN A 106 25.59 -7.56 0.49
N GLY A 107 25.40 -7.59 1.81
CA GLY A 107 26.41 -7.16 2.76
C GLY A 107 26.67 -5.63 2.80
N HIS A 108 26.02 -4.85 1.96
CA HIS A 108 26.10 -3.40 1.99
C HIS A 108 25.19 -2.85 3.09
N SER A 109 25.80 -2.42 4.19
CA SER A 109 25.11 -1.90 5.39
C SER A 109 24.47 -0.52 5.21
N ASP A 110 24.62 0.10 4.02
CA ASP A 110 24.24 1.50 3.80
C ASP A 110 22.79 1.70 3.34
N SER A 111 22.06 0.61 3.07
CA SER A 111 20.64 0.71 2.74
C SER A 111 19.81 1.06 3.97
N LYS A 112 19.01 2.10 3.83
CA LYS A 112 18.15 2.63 4.91
C LYS A 112 16.71 2.70 4.45
N THR A 113 15.80 2.30 5.31
CA THR A 113 14.36 2.43 5.08
C THR A 113 13.68 3.00 6.31
N PHE A 114 12.70 3.82 6.06
CA PHE A 114 11.88 4.43 7.08
C PHE A 114 10.48 4.65 6.51
N GLU A 115 9.46 4.27 7.26
CA GLU A 115 8.07 4.52 6.91
C GLU A 115 7.30 4.97 8.15
N THR A 116 6.47 6.00 8.01
CA THR A 116 5.50 6.39 9.03
C THR A 116 4.16 6.72 8.40
N GLY A 117 3.08 6.36 9.08
CA GLY A 117 1.71 6.57 8.62
C GLY A 117 0.78 7.03 9.72
N LEU A 118 -0.15 7.88 9.35
CA LEU A 118 -1.28 8.31 10.15
C LEU A 118 -2.56 8.04 9.37
N ASP A 119 -3.46 7.26 9.94
CA ASP A 119 -4.76 6.94 9.38
C ASP A 119 -5.87 7.43 10.29
N LEU A 120 -6.89 8.05 9.70
CA LEU A 120 -8.09 8.53 10.38
C LEU A 120 -9.32 7.91 9.71
N PHE A 121 -10.33 7.57 10.50
CA PHE A 121 -11.51 6.88 10.01
C PHE A 121 -12.80 7.56 10.50
N PRO A 122 -13.23 8.65 9.86
CA PRO A 122 -14.53 9.26 10.13
C PRO A 122 -15.64 8.55 9.33
N GLY A 123 -16.36 7.63 9.97
CA GLY A 123 -17.45 6.89 9.34
C GLY A 123 -16.97 6.01 8.16
N ASP A 124 -17.49 6.29 6.96
CA ASP A 124 -17.18 5.55 5.73
C ASP A 124 -15.92 6.04 5.00
N TRP A 125 -15.18 6.98 5.60
CA TRP A 125 -13.98 7.54 5.02
C TRP A 125 -12.72 6.93 5.65
N TRP A 126 -11.71 6.80 4.84
CA TRP A 126 -10.34 6.47 5.26
C TRP A 126 -9.40 7.56 4.74
N LEU A 127 -8.85 8.33 5.66
CA LEU A 127 -7.87 9.37 5.39
C LEU A 127 -6.49 8.85 5.79
N THR A 128 -5.52 8.99 4.91
CA THR A 128 -4.14 8.55 5.18
C THR A 128 -3.17 9.68 4.89
N ALA A 129 -2.24 9.92 5.81
CA ALA A 129 -1.02 10.67 5.56
C ALA A 129 0.17 9.74 5.77
N LYS A 130 1.06 9.62 4.78
CA LYS A 130 2.18 8.67 4.82
C LYS A 130 3.46 9.28 4.27
N VAL A 131 4.56 8.94 4.93
CA VAL A 131 5.93 9.31 4.51
C VAL A 131 6.75 8.03 4.42
N ARG A 132 7.52 7.91 3.34
CA ARG A 132 8.45 6.80 3.09
C ARG A 132 9.79 7.34 2.64
N TYR A 133 10.83 6.75 3.14
CA TYR A 133 12.21 7.03 2.74
C TYR A 133 12.92 5.72 2.45
N TYR A 134 13.61 5.69 1.32
CA TYR A 134 14.41 4.55 0.89
C TYR A 134 15.74 5.06 0.36
N SER A 135 16.83 4.40 0.76
CA SER A 135 18.16 4.68 0.24
C SER A 135 18.91 3.37 0.04
N GLY A 136 19.66 3.27 -1.06
CA GLY A 136 20.41 2.09 -1.43
C GLY A 136 19.64 1.12 -2.33
N PHE A 137 20.12 0.99 -3.57
CA PHE A 137 19.61 0.07 -4.57
C PHE A 137 20.76 -0.81 -5.06
N ALA A 138 20.41 -1.91 -5.73
CA ALA A 138 21.35 -2.79 -6.39
C ALA A 138 20.95 -2.96 -7.85
N GLN A 139 21.94 -3.02 -8.73
CA GLN A 139 21.78 -3.40 -10.12
C GLN A 139 22.41 -4.79 -10.32
N ASN A 140 21.61 -5.75 -10.78
CA ASN A 140 22.14 -7.04 -11.19
C ASN A 140 22.80 -6.87 -12.55
N LEU A 141 24.12 -6.94 -12.59
CA LEU A 141 24.87 -7.00 -13.83
C LEU A 141 24.91 -8.47 -14.28
N GLU A 142 24.35 -8.78 -15.46
CA GLU A 142 24.23 -10.17 -15.99
C GLU A 142 25.53 -10.97 -16.02
N ASP A 143 26.70 -10.29 -15.98
CA ASP A 143 28.04 -10.89 -16.12
C ASP A 143 28.94 -10.79 -14.87
N SER A 144 28.44 -10.30 -13.73
CA SER A 144 29.23 -10.19 -12.51
C SER A 144 28.55 -10.89 -11.33
N ASP A 145 29.32 -11.67 -10.58
CA ASP A 145 28.88 -12.25 -9.30
C ASP A 145 28.69 -11.18 -8.19
N ASP A 146 29.00 -9.91 -8.48
CA ASP A 146 28.88 -8.79 -7.57
C ASP A 146 27.80 -7.81 -8.09
N ASP A 147 26.68 -7.71 -7.34
CA ASP A 147 25.71 -6.62 -7.53
C ASP A 147 26.38 -5.27 -7.27
N SER A 148 26.25 -4.32 -8.19
CA SER A 148 26.73 -2.96 -7.93
C SER A 148 25.73 -2.22 -7.06
N PHE A 149 26.23 -1.65 -5.95
CA PHE A 149 25.45 -0.74 -5.11
C PHE A 149 25.26 0.61 -5.81
N ILE A 150 24.05 1.15 -5.78
CA ILE A 150 23.68 2.42 -6.38
C ILE A 150 23.19 3.36 -5.29
N ASP A 151 23.79 4.57 -5.18
CA ASP A 151 23.37 5.62 -4.25
C ASP A 151 22.12 6.34 -4.79
N LEU A 152 21.03 5.58 -4.86
CA LEU A 152 19.71 6.11 -5.19
C LEU A 152 18.90 6.29 -3.92
N THR A 153 18.41 7.51 -3.69
CA THR A 153 17.52 7.86 -2.61
C THR A 153 16.11 8.16 -3.16
N VAL A 154 15.10 7.57 -2.56
CA VAL A 154 13.68 7.82 -2.91
C VAL A 154 12.93 8.28 -1.66
N PHE A 155 12.23 9.38 -1.77
CA PHE A 155 11.35 9.92 -0.75
C PHE A 155 9.95 10.08 -1.32
N ASP A 156 8.98 9.43 -0.68
CA ASP A 156 7.56 9.50 -1.03
C ASP A 156 6.77 10.10 0.13
N MET A 157 5.94 11.08 -0.17
CA MET A 157 4.95 11.59 0.76
C MET A 157 3.58 11.63 0.08
N TYR A 158 2.55 11.10 0.72
CA TYR A 158 1.21 11.21 0.19
C TYR A 158 0.14 11.44 1.25
N PHE A 159 -0.91 12.10 0.82
CA PHE A 159 -2.16 12.23 1.53
C PHE A 159 -3.27 11.64 0.67
N SER A 160 -4.04 10.71 1.19
CA SER A 160 -5.17 10.10 0.46
C SER A 160 -6.47 10.20 1.24
N VAL A 161 -7.55 10.28 0.48
CA VAL A 161 -8.94 10.28 0.97
C VAL A 161 -9.68 9.21 0.20
N LEU A 162 -10.08 8.14 0.86
CA LEU A 162 -10.87 7.06 0.27
C LEU A 162 -12.25 7.03 0.92
N TRP A 163 -13.28 6.99 0.10
CA TRP A 163 -14.64 6.71 0.51
C TRP A 163 -15.00 5.27 0.17
N MET A 164 -15.68 4.61 1.09
CA MET A 164 -16.13 3.25 0.93
C MET A 164 -17.65 3.21 0.97
N ALA A 165 -18.26 2.76 -0.12
CA ALA A 165 -19.71 2.59 -0.22
C ALA A 165 -20.16 1.43 0.68
N THR A 166 -19.93 1.57 1.99
CA THR A 166 -20.31 0.54 2.96
C THR A 166 -21.82 0.56 3.13
N ALA A 167 -22.53 -0.28 2.46
CA ALA A 167 -23.98 -0.40 2.56
C ALA A 167 -24.46 -0.47 4.04
N GLY A 168 -24.50 0.67 4.73
CA GLY A 168 -24.99 0.80 6.11
C GLY A 168 -24.11 0.17 7.18
N GLY A 169 -22.79 0.27 7.08
CA GLY A 169 -21.86 -0.22 8.12
C GLY A 169 -21.62 -1.74 8.08
N ARG A 170 -21.91 -2.40 6.98
CA ARG A 170 -21.70 -3.86 6.83
C ARG A 170 -20.25 -4.24 6.57
N PHE A 171 -19.40 -3.28 6.21
CA PHE A 171 -17.99 -3.52 5.88
C PHE A 171 -17.08 -2.56 6.62
N ALA A 172 -15.93 -3.07 7.08
CA ALA A 172 -14.88 -2.27 7.68
C ALA A 172 -13.49 -2.73 7.18
N PRO A 173 -12.80 -1.96 6.33
CA PRO A 173 -11.45 -2.32 5.83
C PRO A 173 -10.44 -2.44 6.98
N ARG A 174 -10.67 -1.74 8.07
CA ARG A 174 -9.87 -1.78 9.30
C ARG A 174 -9.80 -3.18 9.91
N SER A 175 -10.84 -3.99 9.74
CA SER A 175 -10.85 -5.36 10.23
C SER A 175 -9.74 -6.22 9.61
N ALA A 176 -9.42 -5.99 8.35
CA ALA A 176 -8.42 -6.77 7.62
C ALA A 176 -6.99 -6.22 7.74
N TYR A 177 -6.82 -4.88 7.78
CA TYR A 177 -5.51 -4.24 7.68
C TYR A 177 -4.99 -3.64 8.98
N PHE A 178 -5.88 -3.33 9.93
CA PHE A 178 -5.53 -2.76 11.24
C PHE A 178 -5.91 -3.68 12.39
N LEU A 179 -6.79 -4.67 12.16
CA LEU A 179 -7.28 -5.64 13.13
C LEU A 179 -7.92 -5.00 14.38
N ASP A 180 -8.48 -3.80 14.23
CA ASP A 180 -9.09 -3.01 15.31
C ASP A 180 -10.63 -2.98 15.26
N ARG A 181 -11.20 -3.71 14.32
CA ARG A 181 -12.63 -4.01 14.19
C ARG A 181 -12.80 -5.49 13.92
N ARG A 182 -13.95 -6.04 14.34
CA ARG A 182 -14.34 -7.39 13.98
C ARG A 182 -15.42 -7.35 12.91
N GLN A 183 -15.10 -7.87 11.74
CA GLN A 183 -16.08 -8.20 10.71
C GLN A 183 -16.70 -9.55 11.07
N LYS A 184 -18.02 -9.62 11.24
CA LYS A 184 -18.74 -10.84 11.65
C LYS A 184 -19.32 -11.62 10.47
N SER A 185 -19.55 -10.95 9.36
CA SER A 185 -20.07 -11.55 8.14
C SER A 185 -19.26 -11.14 6.93
N SER A 186 -19.21 -11.98 5.92
CA SER A 186 -18.57 -11.70 4.65
C SER A 186 -19.23 -10.51 3.96
N ALA A 187 -18.47 -9.53 3.57
CA ALA A 187 -18.97 -8.32 2.90
C ALA A 187 -17.86 -7.65 2.08
N GLY A 188 -18.28 -6.79 1.16
CA GLY A 188 -17.38 -5.99 0.34
C GLY A 188 -17.87 -4.56 0.16
N SER A 189 -17.02 -3.74 -0.42
CA SER A 189 -17.28 -2.33 -0.67
C SER A 189 -16.58 -1.85 -1.92
N MET A 190 -17.24 -0.96 -2.67
CA MET A 190 -16.55 -0.10 -3.63
C MET A 190 -15.65 0.88 -2.88
N VAL A 191 -14.51 1.16 -3.47
CA VAL A 191 -13.53 2.14 -3.00
C VAL A 191 -13.40 3.22 -4.06
N ILE A 192 -13.61 4.48 -3.68
CA ILE A 192 -13.46 5.63 -4.57
C ILE A 192 -12.71 6.69 -3.79
N GLY A 193 -11.74 7.35 -4.42
CA GLY A 193 -11.01 8.38 -3.72
C GLY A 193 -10.05 9.18 -4.56
N GLY A 194 -9.18 9.88 -3.85
CA GLY A 194 -8.10 10.64 -4.45
C GLY A 194 -6.89 10.70 -3.54
N ARG A 195 -5.75 11.00 -4.13
CA ARG A 195 -4.48 11.08 -3.44
C ARG A 195 -3.66 12.23 -4.00
N LEU A 196 -3.10 13.03 -3.12
CA LEU A 196 -2.03 13.97 -3.45
C LEU A 196 -0.71 13.30 -3.07
N GLN A 197 0.22 13.20 -4.00
CA GLN A 197 1.50 12.52 -3.79
C GLN A 197 2.63 13.40 -4.28
N HIS A 198 3.70 13.41 -3.50
CA HIS A 198 4.97 14.04 -3.84
C HIS A 198 6.06 12.97 -3.80
N ASN A 199 6.76 12.80 -4.90
CA ASN A 199 7.84 11.85 -5.09
C ASN A 199 9.13 12.63 -5.39
N TYR A 200 10.14 12.41 -4.59
CA TYR A 200 11.48 12.89 -4.82
C TYR A 200 12.43 11.71 -4.97
N ALA A 201 13.29 11.75 -5.98
CA ALA A 201 14.37 10.79 -6.17
C ALA A 201 15.66 11.53 -6.43
N GLU A 202 16.78 11.08 -5.82
CA GLU A 202 18.15 11.57 -6.05
C GLU A 202 19.02 10.38 -6.43
N ASP A 203 19.57 10.44 -7.63
CA ASP A 203 20.38 9.39 -8.26
C ASP A 203 21.80 9.91 -8.47
N LYS A 204 22.65 9.80 -7.43
CA LYS A 204 24.02 10.36 -7.47
C LYS A 204 24.96 9.63 -8.45
N ASP A 205 24.60 8.41 -8.81
CA ASP A 205 25.40 7.61 -9.74
C ASP A 205 24.94 7.79 -11.21
N GLY A 206 23.85 8.55 -11.43
CA GLY A 206 23.34 8.92 -12.74
C GLY A 206 22.77 7.73 -13.55
N VAL A 207 22.41 6.64 -12.88
CA VAL A 207 21.97 5.38 -13.54
C VAL A 207 20.57 5.51 -14.14
N LEU A 208 19.70 6.35 -13.56
CA LEU A 208 18.37 6.62 -14.06
C LEU A 208 18.32 7.85 -14.99
N GLY A 209 19.44 8.61 -15.07
CA GLY A 209 19.63 9.73 -15.96
C GLY A 209 18.65 10.89 -15.74
N TYR A 210 18.33 11.15 -14.51
CA TYR A 210 17.54 12.32 -14.17
C TYR A 210 18.33 13.60 -14.45
N GLU A 211 17.66 14.66 -14.88
CA GLU A 211 18.28 15.97 -15.02
C GLU A 211 18.79 16.46 -13.66
N ASP A 212 20.03 16.94 -13.59
CA ASP A 212 20.71 17.31 -12.35
C ASP A 212 20.72 16.19 -11.27
N ASP A 213 20.71 14.92 -11.67
CA ASP A 213 20.68 13.73 -10.80
C ASP A 213 19.46 13.67 -9.87
N LYS A 214 18.40 14.41 -10.18
CA LYS A 214 17.21 14.55 -9.32
C LYS A 214 15.93 14.49 -10.11
N ARG A 215 14.91 13.99 -9.46
CA ARG A 215 13.55 14.02 -9.95
C ARG A 215 12.58 14.39 -8.85
N ASP A 216 11.71 15.34 -9.13
CA ASP A 216 10.72 15.88 -8.21
C ASP A 216 9.35 15.94 -8.90
N ILE A 217 8.41 15.10 -8.48
CA ILE A 217 7.09 15.01 -9.07
C ILE A 217 6.02 15.21 -8.01
N THR A 218 5.13 16.17 -8.23
CA THR A 218 3.87 16.25 -7.49
C THR A 218 2.73 15.81 -8.40
N SER A 219 1.90 14.89 -7.91
CA SER A 219 0.80 14.29 -8.66
C SER A 219 -0.50 14.26 -7.85
N PHE A 220 -1.61 14.43 -8.56
CA PHE A 220 -2.96 14.27 -8.05
C PHE A 220 -3.61 13.05 -8.69
N TRP A 221 -4.09 12.13 -7.88
CA TRP A 221 -4.63 10.83 -8.27
C TRP A 221 -6.14 10.78 -8.10
N GLY A 222 -6.80 10.09 -9.03
CA GLY A 222 -8.16 9.60 -8.83
C GLY A 222 -8.12 8.08 -8.79
N ASP A 223 -8.63 7.49 -7.72
CA ASP A 223 -8.57 6.07 -7.41
C ASP A 223 -9.97 5.46 -7.37
N MET A 224 -10.13 4.26 -7.96
CA MET A 224 -11.37 3.47 -7.84
C MET A 224 -11.06 1.98 -7.76
N GLY A 225 -11.88 1.25 -7.03
CA GLY A 225 -11.67 -0.19 -6.87
C GLY A 225 -12.74 -0.89 -6.06
N TYR A 226 -12.37 -2.07 -5.60
CA TYR A 226 -13.24 -2.91 -4.80
C TYR A 226 -12.45 -3.69 -3.76
N THR A 227 -13.09 -3.96 -2.62
CA THR A 227 -12.54 -4.82 -1.58
C THR A 227 -13.60 -5.77 -1.07
N TYR A 228 -13.21 -6.98 -0.68
CA TYR A 228 -14.12 -7.98 -0.12
C TYR A 228 -13.43 -8.78 0.98
N THR A 229 -14.11 -8.96 2.11
CA THR A 229 -13.66 -9.81 3.21
C THR A 229 -14.54 -11.04 3.34
N PHE A 230 -13.94 -12.21 3.20
CA PHE A 230 -14.54 -13.50 3.57
C PHE A 230 -14.29 -13.74 5.05
N VAL A 231 -15.32 -14.06 5.81
CA VAL A 231 -15.23 -14.33 7.25
C VAL A 231 -15.67 -15.75 7.52
N HIS A 232 -14.93 -16.44 8.39
CA HIS A 232 -15.24 -17.76 8.92
C HIS A 232 -15.67 -17.69 10.38
N ASP A 233 -16.55 -18.59 10.82
CA ASP A 233 -17.17 -18.58 12.16
C ASP A 233 -16.19 -18.60 13.33
N ASN A 234 -14.99 -19.13 13.12
CA ASN A 234 -13.93 -19.24 14.15
C ASN A 234 -12.99 -18.05 14.21
N GLY A 235 -13.33 -16.91 13.57
CA GLY A 235 -12.54 -15.67 13.62
C GLY A 235 -11.45 -15.56 12.57
N TYR A 236 -11.26 -16.55 11.70
CA TYR A 236 -10.40 -16.43 10.53
C TYR A 236 -11.06 -15.60 9.45
N PHE A 237 -10.26 -14.88 8.68
CA PHE A 237 -10.73 -14.10 7.55
C PHE A 237 -9.74 -14.13 6.39
N TRP A 238 -10.26 -13.83 5.21
CA TRP A 238 -9.49 -13.55 4.02
C TRP A 238 -10.04 -12.30 3.34
N ASN A 239 -9.20 -11.31 3.10
CA ASN A 239 -9.58 -10.08 2.41
C ASN A 239 -8.85 -9.98 1.06
N LEU A 240 -9.57 -9.48 0.07
CA LEU A 240 -9.07 -9.08 -1.24
C LEU A 240 -9.31 -7.59 -1.44
N TRP A 241 -8.34 -6.89 -2.00
CA TRP A 241 -8.37 -5.49 -2.33
C TRP A 241 -7.75 -5.28 -3.70
N GLY A 242 -8.44 -4.54 -4.59
CA GLY A 242 -7.92 -4.13 -5.88
C GLY A 242 -8.37 -2.71 -6.18
N VAL A 243 -7.43 -1.84 -6.51
CA VAL A 243 -7.65 -0.44 -6.86
C VAL A 243 -6.85 -0.10 -8.10
N VAL A 244 -7.44 0.65 -9.00
CA VAL A 244 -6.78 1.27 -10.15
C VAL A 244 -6.88 2.77 -10.02
N GLY A 245 -5.81 3.46 -10.40
CA GLY A 245 -5.73 4.89 -10.33
C GLY A 245 -5.13 5.49 -11.59
N VAL A 246 -5.47 6.75 -11.81
CA VAL A 246 -4.85 7.60 -12.83
C VAL A 246 -4.49 8.92 -12.18
N ALA A 247 -3.26 9.36 -12.39
CA ALA A 247 -2.82 10.65 -11.91
C ALA A 247 -2.48 11.60 -13.05
N TYR A 248 -2.66 12.86 -12.75
CA TYR A 248 -2.02 13.96 -13.44
C TYR A 248 -0.90 14.50 -12.53
N GLY A 249 0.33 14.49 -13.04
CA GLY A 249 1.51 14.95 -12.32
C GLY A 249 2.23 16.06 -13.06
N ARG A 250 3.04 16.80 -12.32
CA ARG A 250 3.99 17.77 -12.86
C ARG A 250 5.37 17.46 -12.33
N GLU A 251 6.33 17.37 -13.23
CA GLU A 251 7.74 17.32 -12.93
C GLU A 251 8.31 18.74 -12.85
N TYR A 252 9.06 19.03 -11.79
CA TYR A 252 9.55 20.39 -11.56
C TYR A 252 10.81 20.75 -12.36
N ALA A 253 11.64 19.74 -12.67
CA ALA A 253 12.86 19.95 -13.43
C ALA A 253 12.61 20.22 -14.92
N ASP A 254 11.69 19.50 -15.54
CA ASP A 254 11.45 19.52 -17.00
C ASP A 254 10.13 20.23 -17.38
N ASP A 255 9.44 20.85 -16.43
CA ASP A 255 8.15 21.55 -16.63
C ASP A 255 7.09 20.67 -17.38
N GLY A 256 7.31 19.35 -17.36
CA GLY A 256 6.52 18.35 -18.08
C GLY A 256 5.25 17.95 -17.33
N ASN A 257 4.16 17.74 -18.09
CA ASN A 257 2.94 17.16 -17.58
C ASN A 257 2.96 15.64 -17.80
N LEU A 258 2.65 14.89 -16.76
CA LEU A 258 2.71 13.43 -16.73
C LEU A 258 1.34 12.80 -16.56
N LEU A 259 1.07 11.72 -17.27
CA LEU A 259 -0.07 10.84 -17.00
C LEU A 259 0.46 9.53 -16.40
N LEU A 260 -0.02 9.21 -15.20
CA LEU A 260 0.51 8.14 -14.37
C LEU A 260 -0.59 7.11 -14.06
N PRO A 261 -0.75 6.05 -14.85
CA PRO A 261 -1.63 4.95 -14.46
C PRO A 261 -0.98 4.06 -13.40
N GLU A 262 -1.80 3.60 -12.45
CA GLU A 262 -1.37 2.71 -11.36
C GLU A 262 -2.40 1.61 -11.11
N ALA A 263 -1.96 0.47 -10.65
CA ALA A 263 -2.81 -0.60 -10.14
C ALA A 263 -2.21 -1.14 -8.84
N ASP A 264 -3.04 -1.18 -7.79
CA ASP A 264 -2.71 -1.72 -6.48
C ASP A 264 -3.58 -2.92 -6.15
N MET A 265 -2.95 -4.00 -5.71
CA MET A 265 -3.61 -5.20 -5.21
C MET A 265 -3.08 -5.53 -3.82
N LYS A 266 -3.99 -5.95 -2.93
CA LYS A 266 -3.63 -6.44 -1.59
C LYS A 266 -4.47 -7.67 -1.26
N THR A 267 -3.88 -8.60 -0.53
CA THR A 267 -4.63 -9.68 0.09
C THR A 267 -4.16 -9.86 1.52
N ALA A 268 -5.09 -10.08 2.44
CA ALA A 268 -4.82 -10.28 3.85
C ALA A 268 -5.48 -11.57 4.33
N LEU A 269 -4.70 -12.45 4.94
CA LEU A 269 -5.16 -13.64 5.64
C LEU A 269 -4.87 -13.46 7.13
N GLY A 270 -5.83 -13.75 8.00
CA GLY A 270 -5.59 -13.56 9.42
C GLY A 270 -6.64 -14.13 10.34
N TYR A 271 -6.44 -13.82 11.61
CA TYR A 271 -7.32 -14.21 12.71
C TYR A 271 -7.63 -13.02 13.60
N ILE A 272 -8.90 -12.86 13.95
CA ILE A 272 -9.38 -11.80 14.84
C ILE A 272 -9.90 -12.43 16.13
N GLY A 273 -9.07 -12.40 17.19
CA GLY A 273 -9.45 -12.78 18.55
C GLY A 273 -9.87 -11.58 19.40
N GLU A 274 -10.25 -11.80 20.66
CA GLU A 274 -10.64 -10.73 21.61
C GLU A 274 -9.44 -9.84 21.96
N SER A 275 -8.41 -10.41 22.54
CA SER A 275 -7.24 -9.67 23.02
C SER A 275 -6.08 -9.64 22.04
N TRP A 276 -5.94 -10.70 21.23
CA TRP A 276 -4.89 -10.85 20.24
C TRP A 276 -5.47 -11.09 18.85
N SER A 277 -4.87 -10.49 17.85
CA SER A 277 -5.16 -10.74 16.45
C SER A 277 -3.86 -10.74 15.65
N TRP A 278 -3.87 -11.38 14.49
CA TRP A 278 -2.74 -11.36 13.57
C TRP A 278 -3.22 -11.45 12.13
N ASN A 279 -2.44 -10.94 11.21
CA ASN A 279 -2.60 -11.18 9.78
C ASN A 279 -1.26 -11.26 9.06
N VAL A 280 -1.35 -11.79 7.85
CA VAL A 280 -0.31 -11.73 6.83
C VAL A 280 -0.90 -11.00 5.65
N VAL A 281 -0.24 -9.96 5.17
CA VAL A 281 -0.66 -9.15 4.04
C VAL A 281 0.36 -9.26 2.91
N LEU A 282 -0.11 -9.59 1.72
CA LEU A 282 0.65 -9.45 0.48
C LEU A 282 0.14 -8.21 -0.25
N LYS A 283 1.06 -7.36 -0.67
CA LYS A 283 0.79 -6.13 -1.43
C LYS A 283 1.54 -6.20 -2.76
N CYS A 284 0.95 -5.69 -3.82
CA CYS A 284 1.54 -5.62 -5.14
C CYS A 284 1.04 -4.35 -5.81
N GLY A 285 1.93 -3.47 -6.19
CA GLY A 285 1.63 -2.23 -6.89
C GLY A 285 2.44 -2.14 -8.18
N TYR A 286 1.84 -1.60 -9.23
CA TYR A 286 2.48 -1.34 -10.49
C TYR A 286 2.08 0.04 -10.99
N SER A 287 3.05 0.87 -11.32
CA SER A 287 2.82 2.19 -11.87
C SER A 287 3.69 2.44 -13.10
N LEU A 288 3.16 3.23 -14.02
CA LEU A 288 3.84 3.69 -15.22
C LEU A 288 3.99 5.21 -15.18
N ILE A 289 5.16 5.70 -15.50
CA ILE A 289 5.46 7.12 -15.60
C ILE A 289 5.96 7.37 -17.03
N ALA A 290 5.23 8.17 -17.80
CA ALA A 290 5.60 8.51 -19.17
C ALA A 290 6.25 9.90 -19.22
N PHE A 291 7.50 9.98 -19.71
CA PHE A 291 8.26 11.21 -19.89
C PHE A 291 8.55 11.40 -21.39
N GLY A 292 7.81 12.25 -22.07
CA GLY A 292 8.02 12.43 -23.50
C GLY A 292 8.03 11.08 -24.26
N GLU A 293 9.20 10.66 -24.75
CA GLU A 293 9.38 9.37 -25.43
C GLU A 293 9.81 8.23 -24.48
N HIS A 294 10.12 8.52 -23.23
CA HIS A 294 10.61 7.56 -22.24
C HIS A 294 9.51 7.03 -21.35
N LEU A 295 9.66 5.79 -20.89
CA LEU A 295 8.74 5.12 -20.01
C LEU A 295 9.50 4.56 -18.81
N GLU A 296 9.06 4.96 -17.61
CA GLU A 296 9.51 4.35 -16.37
C GLU A 296 8.43 3.40 -15.82
N GLU A 297 8.82 2.20 -15.52
CA GLU A 297 7.98 1.20 -14.87
C GLU A 297 8.44 1.05 -13.42
N LYS A 298 7.52 1.16 -12.48
CA LYS A 298 7.77 0.90 -11.06
C LYS A 298 6.89 -0.24 -10.58
N PHE A 299 7.51 -1.27 -10.06
CA PHE A 299 6.85 -2.39 -9.40
C PHE A 299 7.21 -2.41 -7.93
N VAL A 300 6.22 -2.52 -7.07
CA VAL A 300 6.41 -2.64 -5.61
C VAL A 300 5.65 -3.85 -5.12
N SER A 301 6.30 -4.70 -4.35
CA SER A 301 5.63 -5.77 -3.63
C SER A 301 6.05 -5.76 -2.16
N ALA A 302 5.15 -6.20 -1.29
CA ALA A 302 5.44 -6.29 0.14
C ALA A 302 4.77 -7.52 0.74
N PHE A 303 5.49 -8.15 1.65
CA PHE A 303 4.98 -9.17 2.56
C PHE A 303 5.03 -8.59 3.97
N GLU A 304 3.89 -8.46 4.62
CA GLU A 304 3.77 -7.87 5.96
C GLU A 304 3.13 -8.86 6.92
N ILE A 305 3.71 -8.97 8.11
CA ILE A 305 3.12 -9.67 9.26
C ILE A 305 2.73 -8.61 10.28
N LEU A 306 1.49 -8.63 10.71
CA LEU A 306 0.97 -7.75 11.73
C LEU A 306 0.44 -8.57 12.91
N VAL A 307 0.85 -8.22 14.11
CA VAL A 307 0.33 -8.76 15.36
C VAL A 307 -0.22 -7.62 16.20
N VAL A 308 -1.42 -7.78 16.71
CA VAL A 308 -2.14 -6.75 17.47
C VAL A 308 -2.49 -7.25 18.85
N ARG A 309 -2.21 -6.43 19.86
CA ARG A 309 -2.66 -6.60 21.25
C ARG A 309 -3.58 -5.45 21.63
N ARG A 310 -4.72 -5.76 22.27
CA ARG A 310 -5.69 -4.78 22.76
C ARG A 310 -5.67 -4.68 24.28
N PHE A 311 -5.95 -3.48 24.79
CA PHE A 311 -5.95 -3.11 26.20
C PHE A 311 -7.18 -2.29 26.59
#